data_4c1d86f6808822fa69c071ef2c92a551
#
_entry.id   4c1d86f6808822fa69c071ef2c92a551
#
_cell.length_a   1.000
_cell.length_b   1.000
_cell.length_c   1.000
_cell.angle_alpha   90.00
_cell.angle_beta   90.00
_cell.angle_gamma   90.00
#
_symmetry.space_group_name_H-M   'P 1'
#
loop_
_entity.id
_entity.type
_entity.pdbx_description
1 polymer ?
#
loop_
_entity_poly.entity_id
_entity_poly.type
_entity_poly.pdbx_seq_one_letter_code
_entity_poly.pdbx_strand_id
1 'polypeptide(L)'
;MKDRKSAKDYPQELWNLFDRYVHGDMDRRSFFEGAAKFAIGAMTVEALWESVRPNYALANEVPRDDKRIIIEEVTVPSPQGNGSIRGKLAKPAKGKVHPAVLVVHENRGLNPYIEDVGRRLAVAGFMSFAPDGLTSVGGYPGDDERGGELFKTVDPAKMKEDFLAAASWLKSRPDSNSRLGVVGFCFGGGIANYLAVKMGKDLKAAVPFYGMQPTAEETAQIKAELLIHDASLDDRILKGWPAYEVALKANKVKYTHYTYEGVNHGFHNDTTPRYDETAAKLAWSRTLEFFNRTLD
;
A
#
# COMPACT_ATOMS: atom_id res chain seq x y z
N MET A 1 -15.49 18.95 -9.59
CA MET A 1 -15.64 17.91 -8.54
C MET A 1 -16.32 18.54 -7.31
N LYS A 2 -17.61 18.96 -7.47
CA LYS A 2 -18.45 19.41 -6.35
C LYS A 2 -19.13 18.15 -5.81
N ASP A 3 -19.16 17.99 -4.49
CA ASP A 3 -19.91 17.02 -3.69
C ASP A 3 -19.26 15.67 -3.33
N ARG A 4 -17.94 15.53 -3.40
CA ARG A 4 -17.32 14.36 -2.75
C ARG A 4 -17.17 14.64 -1.25
N LYS A 5 -17.80 13.83 -0.42
CA LYS A 5 -17.59 13.86 1.02
C LYS A 5 -16.15 13.48 1.35
N SER A 6 -15.56 14.15 2.31
CA SER A 6 -14.21 13.92 2.84
C SER A 6 -14.28 13.29 4.23
N ALA A 7 -13.14 12.89 4.78
CA ALA A 7 -13.10 12.37 6.14
C ALA A 7 -13.69 13.35 7.17
N LYS A 8 -13.57 14.66 6.94
CA LYS A 8 -14.03 15.73 7.83
C LYS A 8 -15.56 15.86 7.88
N ASP A 9 -16.26 15.29 6.89
CA ASP A 9 -17.73 15.30 6.85
C ASP A 9 -18.36 14.20 7.72
N TYR A 10 -17.53 13.41 8.40
CA TYR A 10 -17.94 12.32 9.28
C TYR A 10 -17.24 12.39 10.63
N PRO A 11 -17.92 11.97 11.71
CA PRO A 11 -17.27 11.87 13.02
C PRO A 11 -16.09 10.89 13.03
N GLN A 12 -15.04 11.20 13.81
CA GLN A 12 -13.87 10.30 13.92
C GLN A 12 -14.24 8.90 14.41
N GLU A 13 -15.27 8.78 15.25
CA GLU A 13 -15.78 7.50 15.75
C GLU A 13 -16.27 6.57 14.62
N LEU A 14 -16.82 7.14 13.53
CA LEU A 14 -17.20 6.33 12.35
C LEU A 14 -15.93 5.78 11.68
N TRP A 15 -14.88 6.58 11.55
CA TRP A 15 -13.62 6.11 10.97
C TRP A 15 -12.94 5.05 11.82
N ASN A 16 -13.02 5.16 13.14
CA ASN A 16 -12.50 4.16 14.06
C ASN A 16 -13.26 2.83 13.92
N LEU A 17 -14.60 2.87 13.75
CA LEU A 17 -15.40 1.67 13.47
C LEU A 17 -15.06 1.09 12.10
N PHE A 18 -14.96 1.94 11.09
CA PHE A 18 -14.61 1.52 9.73
C PHE A 18 -13.22 0.86 9.70
N ASP A 19 -12.24 1.43 10.38
CA ASP A 19 -10.89 0.88 10.44
C ASP A 19 -10.88 -0.52 11.09
N ARG A 20 -11.58 -0.70 12.21
CA ARG A 20 -11.75 -2.02 12.85
C ARG A 20 -12.41 -3.03 11.92
N TYR A 21 -13.44 -2.62 11.19
CA TYR A 21 -14.12 -3.50 10.22
C TYR A 21 -13.19 -3.91 9.08
N VAL A 22 -12.51 -2.96 8.43
CA VAL A 22 -11.64 -3.25 7.28
C VAL A 22 -10.40 -4.03 7.64
N HIS A 23 -9.96 -4.01 8.91
CA HIS A 23 -8.84 -4.82 9.40
C HIS A 23 -9.27 -6.17 10.00
N GLY A 24 -10.57 -6.43 10.08
CA GLY A 24 -11.10 -7.72 10.55
C GLY A 24 -11.27 -7.83 12.07
N ASP A 25 -11.09 -6.74 12.82
CA ASP A 25 -11.31 -6.67 14.28
C ASP A 25 -12.79 -6.54 14.61
N MET A 26 -13.64 -6.44 13.60
CA MET A 26 -15.10 -6.34 13.72
C MET A 26 -15.76 -7.00 12.52
N ASP A 27 -16.85 -7.74 12.72
CA ASP A 27 -17.64 -8.27 11.62
C ASP A 27 -18.58 -7.20 11.02
N ARG A 28 -19.14 -7.51 9.83
CA ARG A 28 -20.01 -6.59 9.10
C ARG A 28 -21.25 -6.19 9.89
N ARG A 29 -21.87 -7.13 10.59
CA ARG A 29 -23.09 -6.88 11.36
C ARG A 29 -22.82 -5.89 12.48
N SER A 30 -21.76 -6.13 13.27
CA SER A 30 -21.34 -5.25 14.36
C SER A 30 -20.95 -3.85 13.85
N PHE A 31 -20.32 -3.77 12.64
CA PHE A 31 -20.05 -2.48 12.01
C PHE A 31 -21.35 -1.74 11.68
N PHE A 32 -22.33 -2.40 11.01
CA PHE A 32 -23.59 -1.77 10.64
C PHE A 32 -24.40 -1.35 11.88
N GLU A 33 -24.47 -2.17 12.92
CA GLU A 33 -25.11 -1.82 14.19
C GLU A 33 -24.43 -0.59 14.84
N GLY A 34 -23.11 -0.54 14.87
CA GLY A 34 -22.35 0.61 15.41
C GLY A 34 -22.42 1.87 14.55
N ALA A 35 -22.50 1.72 13.24
CA ALA A 35 -22.58 2.82 12.28
C ALA A 35 -23.97 3.46 12.19
N ALA A 36 -25.03 2.73 12.61
CA ALA A 36 -26.42 3.20 12.53
C ALA A 36 -26.65 4.55 13.22
N LYS A 37 -25.96 4.83 14.32
CA LYS A 37 -26.06 6.12 15.04
C LYS A 37 -25.53 7.33 14.25
N PHE A 38 -24.75 7.09 13.20
CA PHE A 38 -24.19 8.12 12.32
C PHE A 38 -25.02 8.33 11.05
N ALA A 39 -26.02 7.47 10.80
CA ALA A 39 -27.00 7.65 9.74
C ALA A 39 -28.05 8.68 10.16
N ILE A 40 -27.82 9.96 9.82
CA ILE A 40 -28.62 11.10 10.30
C ILE A 40 -29.61 11.55 9.20
N GLY A 41 -30.81 11.90 9.62
CA GLY A 41 -31.86 12.39 8.73
C GLY A 41 -32.44 11.26 7.87
N ALA A 42 -32.49 11.45 6.54
CA ALA A 42 -33.01 10.47 5.59
C ALA A 42 -31.93 9.46 5.12
N MET A 43 -30.72 9.52 5.66
CA MET A 43 -29.63 8.61 5.28
C MET A 43 -29.85 7.24 5.93
N THR A 44 -29.82 6.18 5.15
CA THR A 44 -29.79 4.80 5.67
C THR A 44 -28.35 4.38 6.00
N VAL A 45 -28.19 3.31 6.77
CA VAL A 45 -26.84 2.76 7.08
C VAL A 45 -26.16 2.24 5.82
N GLU A 46 -26.92 1.69 4.87
CA GLU A 46 -26.43 1.27 3.56
C GLU A 46 -25.92 2.47 2.74
N ALA A 47 -26.66 3.58 2.73
CA ALA A 47 -26.21 4.80 2.05
C ALA A 47 -24.97 5.39 2.70
N LEU A 48 -24.86 5.29 4.03
CA LEU A 48 -23.63 5.66 4.76
C LEU A 48 -22.48 4.75 4.35
N TRP A 49 -22.70 3.43 4.30
CA TRP A 49 -21.71 2.46 3.85
C TRP A 49 -21.20 2.78 2.44
N GLU A 50 -22.12 2.97 1.47
CA GLU A 50 -21.76 3.34 0.10
C GLU A 50 -20.95 4.65 0.04
N SER A 51 -21.21 5.59 0.94
CA SER A 51 -20.50 6.87 0.96
C SER A 51 -19.07 6.80 1.51
N VAL A 52 -18.70 5.75 2.26
CA VAL A 52 -17.35 5.56 2.82
C VAL A 52 -16.50 4.55 2.04
N ARG A 53 -17.10 3.83 1.06
CA ARG A 53 -16.40 2.88 0.19
C ARG A 53 -15.50 3.58 -0.84
N PRO A 54 -14.48 2.88 -1.37
CA PRO A 54 -13.70 3.36 -2.51
C PRO A 54 -14.57 3.56 -3.76
N ASN A 55 -14.31 4.64 -4.48
CA ASN A 55 -14.83 4.86 -5.82
C ASN A 55 -13.69 4.73 -6.84
N TYR A 56 -13.49 3.54 -7.37
CA TYR A 56 -12.39 3.23 -8.28
C TYR A 56 -12.49 3.90 -9.66
N ALA A 57 -13.61 4.52 -10.02
CA ALA A 57 -13.65 5.38 -11.20
C ALA A 57 -12.70 6.59 -11.08
N LEU A 58 -12.29 6.93 -9.86
CA LEU A 58 -11.32 7.99 -9.59
C LEU A 58 -9.85 7.51 -9.69
N ALA A 59 -9.57 6.22 -9.70
CA ALA A 59 -8.23 5.63 -9.82
C ALA A 59 -7.70 5.74 -11.26
N ASN A 60 -7.53 6.96 -11.74
CA ASN A 60 -7.15 7.25 -13.12
C ASN A 60 -6.33 8.54 -13.22
N GLU A 61 -5.43 8.78 -12.27
CA GLU A 61 -4.48 9.90 -12.34
C GLU A 61 -3.55 9.72 -13.54
N VAL A 62 -3.15 8.47 -13.80
CA VAL A 62 -2.48 8.09 -15.04
C VAL A 62 -3.36 7.09 -15.81
N PRO A 63 -3.92 7.47 -16.98
CA PRO A 63 -4.74 6.57 -17.78
C PRO A 63 -4.02 5.29 -18.19
N ARG A 64 -4.78 4.20 -18.36
CA ARG A 64 -4.20 2.89 -18.77
C ARG A 64 -3.61 2.91 -20.17
N ASP A 65 -4.06 3.82 -21.03
CA ASP A 65 -3.60 3.99 -22.41
C ASP A 65 -2.59 5.14 -22.57
N ASP A 66 -2.02 5.64 -21.46
CA ASP A 66 -1.01 6.69 -21.48
C ASP A 66 0.23 6.25 -22.27
N LYS A 67 0.59 7.04 -23.30
CA LYS A 67 1.67 6.71 -24.24
C LYS A 67 3.07 6.86 -23.66
N ARG A 68 3.19 7.41 -22.45
CA ARG A 68 4.47 7.56 -21.74
C ARG A 68 4.93 6.25 -21.11
N ILE A 69 4.03 5.26 -20.97
CA ILE A 69 4.30 4.01 -20.26
C ILE A 69 3.92 2.78 -21.08
N ILE A 70 4.49 1.63 -20.70
CA ILE A 70 4.12 0.30 -21.19
C ILE A 70 3.62 -0.49 -19.99
N ILE A 71 2.49 -1.18 -20.15
CA ILE A 71 1.88 -2.02 -19.10
C ILE A 71 1.86 -3.47 -19.59
N GLU A 72 2.30 -4.38 -18.74
CA GLU A 72 2.34 -5.83 -19.01
C GLU A 72 1.69 -6.60 -17.84
N GLU A 73 0.96 -7.67 -18.16
CA GLU A 73 0.60 -8.68 -17.15
C GLU A 73 1.74 -9.69 -17.02
N VAL A 74 2.12 -9.96 -15.78
CA VAL A 74 3.26 -10.84 -15.49
C VAL A 74 2.88 -11.85 -14.44
N THR A 75 3.34 -13.09 -14.63
CA THR A 75 3.29 -14.15 -13.62
C THR A 75 4.72 -14.51 -13.21
N VAL A 76 4.98 -14.40 -11.90
CA VAL A 76 6.29 -14.68 -11.29
C VAL A 76 6.21 -15.99 -10.53
N PRO A 77 7.12 -16.95 -10.76
CA PRO A 77 7.22 -18.17 -9.94
C PRO A 77 7.51 -17.84 -8.47
N SER A 78 6.79 -18.51 -7.58
CA SER A 78 6.94 -18.36 -6.11
C SER A 78 6.90 -19.75 -5.44
N PRO A 79 7.95 -20.54 -5.58
CA PRO A 79 7.96 -21.94 -5.11
C PRO A 79 7.91 -22.06 -3.57
N GLN A 80 8.33 -21.06 -2.82
CA GLN A 80 8.25 -21.01 -1.36
C GLN A 80 6.91 -20.43 -0.88
N GLY A 81 6.19 -19.71 -1.75
CA GLY A 81 4.87 -19.17 -1.48
C GLY A 81 3.74 -20.06 -2.01
N ASN A 82 2.83 -19.46 -2.79
CA ASN A 82 1.67 -20.15 -3.35
C ASN A 82 1.90 -20.69 -4.78
N GLY A 83 3.16 -20.94 -5.17
CA GLY A 83 3.56 -21.45 -6.48
C GLY A 83 3.81 -20.35 -7.50
N SER A 84 2.99 -19.34 -7.56
CA SER A 84 3.18 -18.16 -8.41
C SER A 84 2.41 -16.95 -7.91
N ILE A 85 2.84 -15.76 -8.33
CA ILE A 85 2.13 -14.50 -8.10
C ILE A 85 2.00 -13.71 -9.42
N ARG A 86 0.78 -13.28 -9.75
CA ARG A 86 0.50 -12.44 -10.93
C ARG A 86 0.46 -10.98 -10.54
N GLY A 87 0.70 -10.09 -11.50
CA GLY A 87 0.58 -8.66 -11.24
C GLY A 87 0.69 -7.83 -12.51
N LYS A 88 0.66 -6.52 -12.33
CA LYS A 88 0.84 -5.52 -13.39
C LYS A 88 2.24 -4.93 -13.29
N LEU A 89 3.01 -5.07 -14.35
CA LEU A 89 4.26 -4.35 -14.56
C LEU A 89 3.97 -3.09 -15.37
N ALA A 90 4.43 -1.94 -14.90
CA ALA A 90 4.40 -0.71 -15.68
C ALA A 90 5.81 -0.11 -15.72
N LYS A 91 6.23 0.38 -16.89
CA LYS A 91 7.56 0.99 -17.07
C LYS A 91 7.50 2.14 -18.06
N PRO A 92 8.46 3.08 -18.02
CA PRO A 92 8.56 4.12 -19.03
C PRO A 92 8.64 3.53 -20.46
N ALA A 93 7.94 4.16 -21.41
CA ALA A 93 7.98 3.74 -22.83
C ALA A 93 9.34 4.07 -23.48
N LYS A 94 10.14 4.92 -22.85
CA LYS A 94 11.50 5.31 -23.32
C LYS A 94 12.54 4.84 -22.30
N GLY A 95 13.73 4.56 -22.79
CA GLY A 95 14.82 4.05 -21.97
C GLY A 95 14.92 2.52 -22.04
N LYS A 96 16.13 2.00 -21.74
CA LYS A 96 16.39 0.55 -21.80
C LYS A 96 16.49 -0.09 -20.43
N VAL A 97 16.88 0.70 -19.43
CA VAL A 97 17.12 0.24 -18.05
C VAL A 97 16.53 1.27 -17.09
N HIS A 98 15.82 0.80 -16.08
CA HIS A 98 15.10 1.64 -15.11
C HIS A 98 15.37 1.18 -13.68
N PRO A 99 15.37 2.10 -12.70
CA PRO A 99 15.27 1.71 -11.29
C PRO A 99 13.92 1.04 -11.03
N ALA A 100 13.92 0.03 -10.15
CA ALA A 100 12.77 -0.83 -9.94
C ALA A 100 12.08 -0.57 -8.61
N VAL A 101 10.75 -0.53 -8.60
CA VAL A 101 9.94 -0.34 -7.40
C VAL A 101 8.81 -1.37 -7.34
N LEU A 102 8.79 -2.19 -6.28
CA LEU A 102 7.64 -3.04 -5.98
C LEU A 102 6.54 -2.20 -5.33
N VAL A 103 5.30 -2.36 -5.80
CA VAL A 103 4.12 -1.68 -5.23
C VAL A 103 3.25 -2.71 -4.53
N VAL A 104 3.07 -2.58 -3.23
CA VAL A 104 2.31 -3.57 -2.45
C VAL A 104 0.96 -3.00 -2.01
N HIS A 105 -0.10 -3.74 -2.36
CA HIS A 105 -1.49 -3.36 -2.14
C HIS A 105 -1.92 -3.43 -0.66
N GLU A 106 -3.07 -2.84 -0.38
CA GLU A 106 -3.79 -2.96 0.89
C GLU A 106 -4.36 -4.38 1.07
N ASN A 107 -5.15 -4.62 2.10
CA ASN A 107 -5.72 -5.94 2.42
C ASN A 107 -6.95 -6.35 1.58
N ARG A 108 -6.98 -5.96 0.29
CA ARG A 108 -8.08 -6.27 -0.65
C ARG A 108 -7.61 -6.92 -1.95
N GLY A 109 -6.29 -7.05 -2.15
CA GLY A 109 -5.70 -7.47 -3.41
C GLY A 109 -5.36 -6.30 -4.32
N LEU A 110 -4.96 -6.60 -5.55
CA LEU A 110 -4.54 -5.63 -6.55
C LEU A 110 -5.74 -4.87 -7.12
N ASN A 111 -6.22 -3.89 -6.41
CA ASN A 111 -7.33 -3.03 -6.83
C ASN A 111 -6.89 -1.93 -7.82
N PRO A 112 -7.84 -1.23 -8.48
CA PRO A 112 -7.51 -0.20 -9.46
C PRO A 112 -6.67 0.97 -8.94
N TYR A 113 -6.77 1.33 -7.65
CA TYR A 113 -5.94 2.36 -7.04
C TYR A 113 -4.45 1.96 -7.03
N ILE A 114 -4.13 0.73 -6.64
CA ILE A 114 -2.75 0.23 -6.62
C ILE A 114 -2.19 0.08 -8.04
N GLU A 115 -3.02 -0.34 -9.01
CA GLU A 115 -2.60 -0.33 -10.41
C GLU A 115 -2.24 1.08 -10.89
N ASP A 116 -3.02 2.09 -10.47
CA ASP A 116 -2.75 3.49 -10.81
C ASP A 116 -1.46 4.02 -10.16
N VAL A 117 -1.20 3.68 -8.89
CA VAL A 117 0.08 3.98 -8.22
C VAL A 117 1.26 3.42 -9.01
N GLY A 118 1.14 2.18 -9.52
CA GLY A 118 2.16 1.58 -10.39
C GLY A 118 2.40 2.41 -11.67
N ARG A 119 1.32 2.90 -12.31
CA ARG A 119 1.42 3.77 -13.49
C ARG A 119 2.04 5.14 -13.17
N ARG A 120 1.71 5.73 -12.00
CA ARG A 120 2.30 7.00 -11.53
C ARG A 120 3.82 6.87 -11.38
N LEU A 121 4.31 5.76 -10.81
CA LEU A 121 5.74 5.47 -10.73
C LEU A 121 6.38 5.32 -12.11
N ALA A 122 5.70 4.65 -13.04
CA ALA A 122 6.21 4.48 -14.40
C ALA A 122 6.34 5.82 -15.14
N VAL A 123 5.37 6.73 -14.98
CA VAL A 123 5.46 8.11 -15.50
C VAL A 123 6.61 8.89 -14.85
N ALA A 124 6.89 8.63 -13.57
CA ALA A 124 7.99 9.23 -12.82
C ALA A 124 9.38 8.65 -13.16
N GLY A 125 9.47 7.64 -14.05
CA GLY A 125 10.75 7.10 -14.53
C GLY A 125 11.13 5.73 -13.96
N PHE A 126 10.34 5.16 -13.08
CA PHE A 126 10.61 3.86 -12.45
C PHE A 126 9.93 2.71 -13.21
N MET A 127 10.55 1.55 -13.21
CA MET A 127 9.85 0.31 -13.52
C MET A 127 9.15 -0.19 -12.26
N SER A 128 7.83 -0.22 -12.27
CA SER A 128 7.01 -0.66 -11.14
C SER A 128 6.41 -2.03 -11.39
N PHE A 129 6.33 -2.87 -10.37
CA PHE A 129 5.55 -4.10 -10.40
C PHE A 129 4.59 -4.12 -9.22
N ALA A 130 3.32 -4.28 -9.51
CA ALA A 130 2.23 -4.40 -8.54
C ALA A 130 1.68 -5.85 -8.57
N PRO A 131 2.20 -6.75 -7.73
CA PRO A 131 1.73 -8.12 -7.63
C PRO A 131 0.40 -8.21 -6.87
N ASP A 132 -0.41 -9.21 -7.19
CA ASP A 132 -1.68 -9.51 -6.52
C ASP A 132 -1.53 -10.66 -5.52
N GLY A 133 -1.50 -10.36 -4.24
CA GLY A 133 -1.42 -11.35 -3.16
C GLY A 133 -2.61 -12.32 -3.11
N LEU A 134 -3.70 -12.03 -3.83
CA LEU A 134 -4.85 -12.93 -3.98
C LEU A 134 -4.72 -13.90 -5.16
N THR A 135 -3.58 -13.95 -5.84
CA THR A 135 -3.38 -14.80 -7.03
C THR A 135 -3.78 -16.25 -6.80
N SER A 136 -3.44 -16.83 -5.64
CA SER A 136 -3.74 -18.23 -5.30
C SER A 136 -5.23 -18.55 -5.13
N VAL A 137 -6.05 -17.52 -4.96
CA VAL A 137 -7.51 -17.63 -4.79
C VAL A 137 -8.28 -16.95 -5.92
N GLY A 138 -7.62 -16.76 -7.08
CA GLY A 138 -8.22 -16.21 -8.31
C GLY A 138 -7.84 -14.78 -8.63
N GLY A 139 -7.23 -14.05 -7.69
CA GLY A 139 -6.86 -12.64 -7.79
C GLY A 139 -7.94 -11.72 -7.25
N TYR A 140 -7.72 -10.39 -7.38
CA TYR A 140 -8.68 -9.38 -6.95
C TYR A 140 -10.00 -9.55 -7.71
N PRO A 141 -11.14 -9.72 -7.01
CA PRO A 141 -12.41 -10.09 -7.64
C PRO A 141 -13.19 -8.91 -8.25
N GLY A 142 -12.64 -7.68 -8.23
CA GLY A 142 -13.34 -6.48 -8.67
C GLY A 142 -14.25 -5.85 -7.62
N ASP A 143 -14.31 -6.41 -6.42
CA ASP A 143 -15.08 -5.93 -5.28
C ASP A 143 -14.27 -6.06 -3.99
N ASP A 144 -14.22 -4.99 -3.20
CA ASP A 144 -13.39 -4.94 -1.99
C ASP A 144 -13.90 -5.80 -0.83
N GLU A 145 -15.20 -5.98 -0.73
CA GLU A 145 -15.80 -6.82 0.30
C GLU A 145 -15.40 -8.27 0.07
N ARG A 146 -15.60 -8.72 -1.18
CA ARG A 146 -15.17 -10.05 -1.61
C ARG A 146 -13.65 -10.21 -1.57
N GLY A 147 -12.90 -9.17 -1.96
CA GLY A 147 -11.43 -9.13 -1.84
C GLY A 147 -10.97 -9.34 -0.40
N GLY A 148 -11.60 -8.67 0.56
CA GLY A 148 -11.32 -8.82 1.99
C GLY A 148 -11.67 -10.20 2.55
N GLU A 149 -12.73 -10.85 2.05
CA GLU A 149 -13.06 -12.23 2.40
C GLU A 149 -11.99 -13.19 1.88
N LEU A 150 -11.63 -13.07 0.60
CA LEU A 150 -10.59 -13.90 -0.01
C LEU A 150 -9.23 -13.71 0.68
N PHE A 151 -8.89 -12.47 1.03
CA PHE A 151 -7.65 -12.15 1.73
C PHE A 151 -7.47 -12.94 3.03
N LYS A 152 -8.55 -13.15 3.79
CA LYS A 152 -8.54 -13.94 5.03
C LYS A 152 -8.31 -15.44 4.81
N THR A 153 -8.48 -15.94 3.58
CA THR A 153 -8.31 -17.36 3.24
C THR A 153 -6.90 -17.70 2.76
N VAL A 154 -6.10 -16.71 2.36
CA VAL A 154 -4.72 -16.94 1.92
C VAL A 154 -3.80 -17.11 3.11
N ASP A 155 -2.92 -18.10 3.06
CA ASP A 155 -1.87 -18.30 4.07
C ASP A 155 -0.95 -17.06 4.14
N PRO A 156 -0.89 -16.34 5.28
CA PRO A 156 -0.12 -15.12 5.38
C PRO A 156 1.40 -15.31 5.21
N ALA A 157 1.93 -16.47 5.61
CA ALA A 157 3.35 -16.77 5.47
C ALA A 157 3.71 -16.99 4.00
N LYS A 158 2.89 -17.77 3.28
CA LYS A 158 3.06 -17.99 1.85
C LYS A 158 2.87 -16.71 1.04
N MET A 159 1.91 -15.86 1.41
CA MET A 159 1.72 -14.55 0.76
C MET A 159 2.96 -13.66 0.91
N LYS A 160 3.62 -13.66 2.08
CA LYS A 160 4.88 -12.94 2.29
C LYS A 160 6.00 -13.46 1.37
N GLU A 161 6.10 -14.78 1.19
CA GLU A 161 7.06 -15.38 0.26
C GLU A 161 6.74 -15.04 -1.21
N ASP A 162 5.46 -14.92 -1.57
CA ASP A 162 5.05 -14.45 -2.89
C ASP A 162 5.57 -13.03 -3.18
N PHE A 163 5.43 -12.11 -2.23
CA PHE A 163 5.98 -10.75 -2.38
C PHE A 163 7.51 -10.73 -2.41
N LEU A 164 8.18 -11.59 -1.65
CA LEU A 164 9.64 -11.72 -1.67
C LEU A 164 10.12 -12.25 -3.03
N ALA A 165 9.44 -13.25 -3.59
CA ALA A 165 9.71 -13.75 -4.93
C ALA A 165 9.50 -12.67 -6.01
N ALA A 166 8.40 -11.91 -5.91
CA ALA A 166 8.10 -10.79 -6.80
C ALA A 166 9.19 -9.70 -6.76
N ALA A 167 9.65 -9.34 -5.57
CA ALA A 167 10.72 -8.36 -5.36
C ALA A 167 12.05 -8.83 -5.96
N SER A 168 12.42 -10.08 -5.71
CA SER A 168 13.65 -10.69 -6.21
C SER A 168 13.63 -10.79 -7.74
N TRP A 169 12.51 -11.21 -8.32
CA TRP A 169 12.32 -11.26 -9.77
C TRP A 169 12.42 -9.86 -10.39
N LEU A 170 11.76 -8.86 -9.83
CA LEU A 170 11.79 -7.49 -10.35
C LEU A 170 13.21 -6.92 -10.38
N LYS A 171 13.99 -7.16 -9.32
CA LYS A 171 15.41 -6.77 -9.24
C LYS A 171 16.26 -7.44 -10.31
N SER A 172 16.01 -8.72 -10.62
CA SER A 172 16.82 -9.53 -11.51
C SER A 172 16.53 -9.31 -13.01
N ARG A 173 15.54 -8.51 -13.34
CA ARG A 173 15.15 -8.26 -14.75
C ARG A 173 16.29 -7.60 -15.54
N PRO A 174 16.46 -7.93 -16.83
CA PRO A 174 17.52 -7.33 -17.67
C PRO A 174 17.29 -5.82 -17.97
N ASP A 175 16.03 -5.36 -17.83
CA ASP A 175 15.66 -3.95 -17.97
C ASP A 175 15.61 -3.19 -16.62
N SER A 176 16.10 -3.83 -15.54
CA SER A 176 16.33 -3.22 -14.23
C SER A 176 17.78 -2.79 -14.06
N ASN A 177 18.02 -1.63 -13.43
CA ASN A 177 19.38 -1.24 -12.99
C ASN A 177 19.85 -2.02 -11.73
N SER A 178 19.10 -3.03 -11.31
CA SER A 178 19.31 -3.85 -10.10
C SER A 178 19.21 -3.09 -8.77
N ARG A 179 18.78 -1.82 -8.78
CA ARG A 179 18.45 -1.07 -7.56
C ARG A 179 16.95 -1.17 -7.32
N LEU A 180 16.59 -1.81 -6.23
CA LEU A 180 15.20 -2.12 -5.88
C LEU A 180 14.73 -1.27 -4.72
N GLY A 181 13.57 -0.64 -4.91
CA GLY A 181 12.75 -0.06 -3.86
C GLY A 181 11.43 -0.80 -3.68
N VAL A 182 10.75 -0.51 -2.58
CA VAL A 182 9.37 -0.96 -2.34
C VAL A 182 8.55 0.19 -1.75
N VAL A 183 7.33 0.34 -2.22
CA VAL A 183 6.29 1.16 -1.58
C VAL A 183 5.10 0.27 -1.28
N GLY A 184 4.51 0.42 -0.10
CA GLY A 184 3.35 -0.37 0.28
C GLY A 184 2.40 0.41 1.17
N PHE A 185 1.12 0.10 1.06
CA PHE A 185 0.04 0.82 1.73
C PHE A 185 -0.70 -0.10 2.70
N CYS A 186 -0.93 0.32 3.94
CA CYS A 186 -1.63 -0.47 4.95
C CYS A 186 -0.94 -1.84 5.20
N PHE A 187 -1.58 -2.96 4.86
CA PHE A 187 -0.96 -4.28 4.83
C PHE A 187 0.34 -4.25 4.03
N GLY A 188 0.33 -3.61 2.86
CA GLY A 188 1.51 -3.46 2.01
C GLY A 188 2.63 -2.65 2.66
N GLY A 189 2.30 -1.69 3.54
CA GLY A 189 3.30 -0.99 4.36
C GLY A 189 4.01 -1.96 5.32
N GLY A 190 3.27 -2.89 5.93
CA GLY A 190 3.84 -3.99 6.70
C GLY A 190 4.71 -4.92 5.85
N ILE A 191 4.30 -5.22 4.62
CA ILE A 191 5.12 -6.00 3.67
C ILE A 191 6.39 -5.23 3.25
N ALA A 192 6.32 -3.90 3.07
CA ALA A 192 7.52 -3.09 2.80
C ALA A 192 8.55 -3.21 3.94
N ASN A 193 8.10 -3.16 5.19
CA ASN A 193 8.93 -3.42 6.36
C ASN A 193 9.47 -4.87 6.36
N TYR A 194 8.62 -5.87 6.10
CA TYR A 194 9.04 -7.26 6.00
C TYR A 194 10.13 -7.47 4.95
N LEU A 195 9.98 -6.90 3.76
CA LEU A 195 10.99 -6.98 2.70
C LEU A 195 12.28 -6.27 3.09
N ALA A 196 12.21 -5.14 3.81
CA ALA A 196 13.40 -4.47 4.34
C ALA A 196 14.18 -5.36 5.33
N VAL A 197 13.48 -6.16 6.12
CA VAL A 197 14.08 -7.16 7.03
C VAL A 197 14.70 -8.31 6.24
N LYS A 198 13.95 -8.90 5.29
CA LYS A 198 14.33 -10.17 4.63
C LYS A 198 15.37 -10.01 3.52
N MET A 199 15.32 -8.93 2.77
CA MET A 199 16.20 -8.74 1.61
C MET A 199 17.57 -8.14 1.96
N GLY A 200 17.74 -7.60 3.16
CA GLY A 200 19.01 -7.04 3.59
C GLY A 200 19.55 -5.99 2.61
N LYS A 201 20.75 -6.21 2.05
CA LYS A 201 21.39 -5.27 1.10
C LYS A 201 20.77 -5.30 -0.31
N ASP A 202 19.95 -6.28 -0.62
CA ASP A 202 19.31 -6.42 -1.92
C ASP A 202 18.16 -5.44 -2.11
N LEU A 203 17.56 -4.95 -1.03
CA LEU A 203 16.64 -3.81 -1.05
C LEU A 203 17.41 -2.53 -0.70
N LYS A 204 17.22 -1.47 -1.47
CA LYS A 204 17.88 -0.17 -1.24
C LYS A 204 16.99 0.80 -0.47
N ALA A 205 15.70 0.78 -0.76
CA ALA A 205 14.73 1.76 -0.26
C ALA A 205 13.41 1.07 0.09
N ALA A 206 12.82 1.39 1.26
CA ALA A 206 11.47 0.95 1.60
C ALA A 206 10.63 2.14 2.07
N VAL A 207 9.41 2.22 1.54
CA VAL A 207 8.46 3.29 1.83
C VAL A 207 7.15 2.69 2.36
N PRO A 208 7.08 2.38 3.66
CA PRO A 208 5.82 1.97 4.29
C PRO A 208 4.92 3.19 4.52
N PHE A 209 3.70 3.13 3.97
CA PHE A 209 2.60 4.02 4.32
C PHE A 209 1.72 3.32 5.35
N TYR A 210 1.57 3.93 6.53
CA TYR A 210 0.71 3.47 7.63
C TYR A 210 0.70 1.93 7.81
N GLY A 211 1.90 1.34 7.82
CA GLY A 211 2.12 -0.09 7.88
C GLY A 211 2.58 -0.59 9.25
N MET A 212 2.24 -1.86 9.56
CA MET A 212 2.73 -2.51 10.78
C MET A 212 4.25 -2.59 10.81
N GLN A 213 4.82 -2.31 11.96
CA GLN A 213 6.25 -2.33 12.20
C GLN A 213 6.76 -3.76 12.48
N PRO A 214 8.04 -4.06 12.16
CA PRO A 214 8.69 -5.30 12.57
C PRO A 214 9.03 -5.28 14.07
N THR A 215 9.37 -6.43 14.63
CA THR A 215 9.90 -6.52 15.99
C THR A 215 11.29 -5.86 16.11
N ALA A 216 11.75 -5.64 17.34
CA ALA A 216 13.06 -5.08 17.58
C ALA A 216 14.19 -6.00 17.02
N GLU A 217 14.03 -7.32 17.18
CA GLU A 217 14.97 -8.31 16.66
C GLU A 217 15.02 -8.31 15.13
N GLU A 218 13.84 -8.24 14.48
CA GLU A 218 13.75 -8.16 13.03
C GLU A 218 14.35 -6.86 12.49
N THR A 219 14.16 -5.75 13.20
CA THR A 219 14.69 -4.43 12.81
C THR A 219 16.21 -4.44 12.67
N ALA A 220 16.94 -5.26 13.42
CA ALA A 220 18.38 -5.42 13.32
C ALA A 220 18.87 -5.94 11.95
N GLN A 221 17.99 -6.60 11.21
CA GLN A 221 18.29 -7.14 9.86
C GLN A 221 18.20 -6.09 8.76
N ILE A 222 17.54 -4.96 8.99
CA ILE A 222 17.28 -3.93 7.98
C ILE A 222 18.59 -3.28 7.52
N LYS A 223 18.80 -3.25 6.20
CA LYS A 223 19.93 -2.57 5.54
C LYS A 223 19.46 -1.52 4.53
N ALA A 224 18.21 -1.55 4.16
CA ALA A 224 17.57 -0.53 3.32
C ALA A 224 17.47 0.81 4.07
N GLU A 225 17.46 1.91 3.34
CA GLU A 225 17.01 3.19 3.87
C GLU A 225 15.46 3.22 3.90
N LEU A 226 14.87 3.79 4.96
CA LEU A 226 13.43 3.83 5.16
C LEU A 226 12.89 5.25 5.04
N LEU A 227 11.75 5.41 4.38
CA LEU A 227 10.93 6.61 4.42
C LEU A 227 9.52 6.22 4.89
N ILE A 228 9.17 6.57 6.11
CA ILE A 228 7.96 6.10 6.79
C ILE A 228 6.92 7.22 6.80
N HIS A 229 5.68 6.91 6.35
CA HIS A 229 4.56 7.85 6.29
C HIS A 229 3.40 7.33 7.15
N ASP A 230 3.14 8.01 8.28
CA ASP A 230 2.06 7.68 9.20
C ASP A 230 1.02 8.80 9.30
N ALA A 231 -0.19 8.45 9.69
CA ALA A 231 -1.32 9.34 9.90
C ALA A 231 -1.50 9.63 11.40
N SER A 232 -1.71 10.90 11.80
CA SER A 232 -1.81 11.25 13.21
C SER A 232 -3.07 10.73 13.91
N LEU A 233 -4.10 10.35 13.13
CA LEU A 233 -5.34 9.75 13.63
C LEU A 233 -5.38 8.23 13.53
N ASP A 234 -4.21 7.58 13.29
CA ASP A 234 -4.06 6.11 13.23
C ASP A 234 -3.36 5.58 14.49
N ASP A 235 -4.09 5.56 15.60
CA ASP A 235 -3.57 5.08 16.89
C ASP A 235 -3.03 3.64 16.82
N ARG A 236 -3.62 2.80 15.96
CA ARG A 236 -3.21 1.40 15.79
C ARG A 236 -1.78 1.27 15.30
N ILE A 237 -1.39 2.10 14.36
CA ILE A 237 -0.02 2.12 13.80
C ILE A 237 0.91 2.94 14.71
N LEU A 238 0.49 4.13 15.16
CA LEU A 238 1.34 5.00 15.97
C LEU A 238 1.72 4.39 17.32
N LYS A 239 0.89 3.52 17.89
CA LYS A 239 1.21 2.81 19.14
C LYS A 239 2.53 2.01 19.06
N GLY A 240 2.87 1.48 17.90
CA GLY A 240 4.10 0.72 17.70
C GLY A 240 5.34 1.59 17.42
N TRP A 241 5.14 2.85 16.99
CA TRP A 241 6.21 3.73 16.54
C TRP A 241 7.33 3.94 17.57
N PRO A 242 7.07 4.25 18.87
CA PRO A 242 8.14 4.51 19.83
C PRO A 242 9.12 3.35 19.98
N ALA A 243 8.63 2.11 20.01
CA ALA A 243 9.46 0.92 20.09
C ALA A 243 10.26 0.69 18.81
N TYR A 244 9.63 0.91 17.64
CA TYR A 244 10.28 0.80 16.36
C TYR A 244 11.39 1.85 16.19
N GLU A 245 11.15 3.09 16.56
CA GLU A 245 12.15 4.15 16.50
C GLU A 245 13.37 3.84 17.37
N VAL A 246 13.16 3.33 18.59
CA VAL A 246 14.27 2.87 19.47
C VAL A 246 15.09 1.77 18.78
N ALA A 247 14.42 0.79 18.17
CA ALA A 247 15.10 -0.31 17.47
C ALA A 247 15.88 0.19 16.22
N LEU A 248 15.32 1.09 15.43
CA LEU A 248 15.97 1.71 14.27
C LEU A 248 17.24 2.46 14.69
N LYS A 249 17.18 3.28 15.74
CA LYS A 249 18.33 4.04 16.28
C LYS A 249 19.40 3.12 16.82
N ALA A 250 19.02 2.10 17.60
CA ALA A 250 19.96 1.14 18.18
C ALA A 250 20.75 0.37 17.11
N ASN A 251 20.12 0.05 15.99
CA ASN A 251 20.70 -0.68 14.88
C ASN A 251 21.30 0.22 13.78
N LYS A 252 21.31 1.54 13.99
CA LYS A 252 21.86 2.54 13.04
C LYS A 252 21.22 2.44 11.65
N VAL A 253 19.94 2.05 11.59
CA VAL A 253 19.18 2.04 10.35
C VAL A 253 18.95 3.49 9.91
N LYS A 254 19.21 3.77 8.64
CA LYS A 254 18.93 5.10 8.08
C LYS A 254 17.43 5.22 7.78
N TYR A 255 16.77 6.19 8.39
CA TYR A 255 15.33 6.40 8.20
C TYR A 255 14.94 7.87 8.27
N THR A 256 13.81 8.20 7.67
CA THR A 256 13.06 9.43 7.84
C THR A 256 11.61 9.06 8.13
N HIS A 257 10.99 9.69 9.13
CA HIS A 257 9.60 9.45 9.51
C HIS A 257 8.82 10.75 9.45
N TYR A 258 7.63 10.67 8.86
CA TYR A 258 6.66 11.77 8.83
C TYR A 258 5.31 11.29 9.35
N THR A 259 4.79 12.01 10.34
CA THR A 259 3.40 11.90 10.76
C THR A 259 2.62 13.07 10.16
N TYR A 260 1.56 12.76 9.41
CA TYR A 260 0.70 13.78 8.78
C TYR A 260 -0.44 14.12 9.70
N GLU A 261 -0.54 15.42 10.07
CA GLU A 261 -1.46 15.89 11.09
C GLU A 261 -2.91 15.91 10.59
N GLY A 262 -3.84 15.47 11.45
CA GLY A 262 -5.28 15.55 11.21
C GLY A 262 -5.80 14.61 10.11
N VAL A 263 -5.01 13.61 9.68
CA VAL A 263 -5.42 12.64 8.66
C VAL A 263 -5.55 11.22 9.22
N ASN A 264 -6.42 10.44 8.59
CA ASN A 264 -6.74 9.07 8.96
C ASN A 264 -5.87 8.06 8.23
N HIS A 265 -5.86 6.81 8.73
CA HIS A 265 -5.35 5.66 8.00
C HIS A 265 -5.90 5.61 6.57
N GLY A 266 -5.04 5.39 5.57
CA GLY A 266 -5.45 5.38 4.16
C GLY A 266 -5.53 6.77 3.50
N PHE A 267 -4.97 7.82 4.09
CA PHE A 267 -5.03 9.19 3.58
C PHE A 267 -4.49 9.38 2.16
N HIS A 268 -3.64 8.48 1.68
CA HIS A 268 -3.07 8.56 0.35
C HIS A 268 -4.01 8.00 -0.74
N ASN A 269 -5.01 7.20 -0.39
CA ASN A 269 -5.89 6.56 -1.35
C ASN A 269 -6.97 7.53 -1.84
N ASP A 270 -6.76 8.08 -3.05
CA ASP A 270 -7.62 9.09 -3.68
C ASP A 270 -9.01 8.57 -4.12
N THR A 271 -9.24 7.27 -4.00
CA THR A 271 -10.55 6.65 -4.28
C THR A 271 -11.48 6.65 -3.06
N THR A 272 -10.96 6.93 -1.85
CA THR A 272 -11.74 6.90 -0.60
C THR A 272 -12.02 8.30 -0.05
N PRO A 273 -13.06 8.48 0.78
CA PRO A 273 -13.27 9.76 1.48
C PRO A 273 -12.19 10.10 2.51
N ARG A 274 -11.36 9.13 2.93
CA ARG A 274 -10.22 9.37 3.83
C ARG A 274 -9.04 10.06 3.16
N TYR A 275 -9.11 10.22 1.83
CA TYR A 275 -8.09 10.95 1.07
C TYR A 275 -7.94 12.38 1.57
N ASP A 276 -6.73 12.77 1.91
CA ASP A 276 -6.35 14.16 2.13
C ASP A 276 -5.36 14.58 1.05
N GLU A 277 -5.81 15.44 0.16
CA GLU A 277 -5.04 15.84 -1.03
C GLU A 277 -3.69 16.47 -0.66
N THR A 278 -3.67 17.31 0.37
CA THR A 278 -2.46 18.02 0.80
C THR A 278 -1.43 17.03 1.36
N ALA A 279 -1.85 16.18 2.28
CA ALA A 279 -0.98 15.17 2.89
C ALA A 279 -0.50 14.15 1.85
N ALA A 280 -1.42 13.66 0.99
CA ALA A 280 -1.10 12.66 -0.04
C ALA A 280 -0.10 13.20 -1.07
N LYS A 281 -0.31 14.40 -1.60
CA LYS A 281 0.63 15.02 -2.55
C LYS A 281 2.00 15.27 -1.93
N LEU A 282 2.05 15.72 -0.67
CA LEU A 282 3.30 15.92 0.03
C LEU A 282 4.04 14.60 0.28
N ALA A 283 3.32 13.56 0.75
CA ALA A 283 3.89 12.24 0.95
C ALA A 283 4.41 11.64 -0.36
N TRP A 284 3.67 11.80 -1.45
CA TRP A 284 4.07 11.31 -2.77
C TRP A 284 5.30 12.03 -3.31
N SER A 285 5.38 13.36 -3.22
CA SER A 285 6.58 14.12 -3.59
C SER A 285 7.81 13.64 -2.84
N ARG A 286 7.71 13.49 -1.51
CA ARG A 286 8.78 12.94 -0.66
C ARG A 286 9.19 11.53 -1.08
N THR A 287 8.23 10.69 -1.45
CA THR A 287 8.46 9.32 -1.92
C THR A 287 9.26 9.32 -3.23
N LEU A 288 8.87 10.15 -4.20
CA LEU A 288 9.58 10.24 -5.48
C LEU A 288 11.00 10.82 -5.32
N GLU A 289 11.16 11.87 -4.52
CA GLU A 289 12.49 12.44 -4.19
C GLU A 289 13.39 11.40 -3.51
N PHE A 290 12.81 10.62 -2.58
CA PHE A 290 13.52 9.56 -1.88
C PHE A 290 13.97 8.45 -2.84
N PHE A 291 13.09 7.97 -3.72
CA PHE A 291 13.45 6.95 -4.70
C PHE A 291 14.46 7.46 -5.73
N ASN A 292 14.33 8.67 -6.25
CA ASN A 292 15.32 9.27 -7.15
C ASN A 292 16.70 9.29 -6.49
N ARG A 293 16.81 9.71 -5.25
CA ARG A 293 18.08 9.77 -4.53
C ARG A 293 18.69 8.40 -4.22
N THR A 294 17.87 7.38 -3.97
CA THR A 294 18.35 6.08 -3.47
C THR A 294 18.48 5.01 -4.57
N LEU A 295 17.77 5.16 -5.68
CA LEU A 295 17.69 4.16 -6.75
C LEU A 295 18.36 4.59 -8.06
N ASP A 296 18.74 5.87 -8.23
CA ASP A 296 19.50 6.37 -9.39
C ASP A 296 21.00 6.06 -9.36
#